data_f62a8d1cc6a57d0ccafa14e61b5a546b
#
_entry.id   f62a8d1cc6a57d0ccafa14e61b5a546b
#
_cell.length_a   1.000
_cell.length_b   1.000
_cell.length_c   1.000
_cell.angle_alpha   90.00
_cell.angle_beta   90.00
_cell.angle_gamma   90.00
#
_symmetry.space_group_name_H-M   'P 1'
#
loop_
_entity.id
_entity.type
_entity.pdbx_description
1 polymer ?
#
loop_
_entity_poly.entity_id
_entity_poly.type
_entity_poly.pdbx_seq_one_letter_code
_entity_poly.pdbx_strand_id
1 'polypeptide(L)'
;VASVASFFVSRIDSAVDKQLDEKIARANDPLEKERLAALKGKVAIANAKLAYQDYKRLFSGARWDKLAKKGAKPQRLLWASTGTKNKDYSDVLYVEELIGPDTVNTVPPATLDAFRDHGKVRDSLEENVEAARRVLEELERSGISLDAITEELVKDGVKLFADAADKLYGAVAHKRATSLGGGIDHQKLALGAGIAKAVEKSAEEWRASAKIRRLWHKDKSVWTGDDEDKWLGWLTSAATADVTDYEDFAKRVKGQSFTDAVVLGMGGSSLGPEVLAQTFPHKSGFPRLHVLDSTDPAQVRAMEEYVDIAKTLFIVSSKSGGTTEPNVMKDYFFDRVAKAIGKDKAGHRFIAVTDPGSSLQKVAIKQGFARIFYGDPAIGGRYSVLSPFGLVPAAAAGIDVRSLLGHTLAMVRSCGADVPPQENPGVQLGLAMGIAGLEGRDKVTLFASPDVADFGAWAEQLIAESTGKDGKGLVPIEGETIGDAAVYGNDRFFIDLRTEREHDAAHEAKLAALEAAGHPVVRIVMKSIDHIGQEFFRFEIATAVAGSILGINPFNQPDVEAAKIKTRELTAAFEKDRKSVV
;
A
#
# COMPACT_ATOMS: atom_id res chain seq x y z
N VAL A 1 20.53 6.83 31.51
CA VAL A 1 19.51 7.52 30.73
C VAL A 1 18.73 8.45 31.64
N ALA A 2 18.54 9.73 31.27
CA ALA A 2 17.64 10.64 31.95
C ALA A 2 16.22 10.47 31.39
N SER A 3 15.20 10.47 32.24
CA SER A 3 13.80 10.33 31.85
C SER A 3 12.95 11.42 32.48
N VAL A 4 11.93 11.86 31.77
CA VAL A 4 10.91 12.79 32.25
C VAL A 4 9.51 12.25 31.93
N ALA A 5 8.52 12.58 32.78
CA ALA A 5 7.12 12.29 32.54
C ALA A 5 6.41 13.59 32.16
N SER A 6 5.98 13.69 30.91
CA SER A 6 5.28 14.87 30.39
C SER A 6 3.86 14.95 30.98
N PHE A 7 3.56 16.07 31.63
CA PHE A 7 2.30 16.35 32.26
C PHE A 7 1.65 17.60 31.60
N PHE A 8 0.59 17.41 30.84
CA PHE A 8 -0.03 18.45 30.02
C PHE A 8 -1.03 19.28 30.85
N VAL A 9 -0.61 20.43 31.35
CA VAL A 9 -1.33 21.20 32.35
C VAL A 9 -2.59 21.87 31.79
N SER A 10 -2.46 22.84 30.88
CA SER A 10 -3.60 23.65 30.43
C SER A 10 -4.70 22.85 29.69
N ARG A 11 -4.40 21.67 29.18
CA ARG A 11 -5.40 20.83 28.52
C ARG A 11 -6.44 20.30 29.48
N ILE A 12 -6.04 20.02 30.73
CA ILE A 12 -6.96 19.58 31.79
C ILE A 12 -7.97 20.68 32.09
N ASP A 13 -7.50 21.91 32.38
CA ASP A 13 -8.39 23.03 32.66
C ASP A 13 -9.30 23.35 31.46
N SER A 14 -8.77 23.30 30.22
CA SER A 14 -9.60 23.51 29.03
C SER A 14 -10.77 22.52 28.93
N ALA A 15 -10.56 21.24 29.26
CA ALA A 15 -11.59 20.21 29.25
C ALA A 15 -12.54 20.32 30.44
N VAL A 16 -12.01 20.59 31.63
CA VAL A 16 -12.79 20.77 32.86
C VAL A 16 -13.66 22.03 32.81
N ASP A 17 -13.07 23.17 32.44
CA ASP A 17 -13.78 24.46 32.38
C ASP A 17 -14.96 24.39 31.40
N LYS A 18 -14.82 23.70 30.27
CA LYS A 18 -15.93 23.45 29.35
C LYS A 18 -17.10 22.73 30.04
N GLN A 19 -16.82 21.67 30.79
CA GLN A 19 -17.87 20.93 31.52
C GLN A 19 -18.46 21.77 32.68
N LEU A 20 -17.63 22.56 33.37
CA LEU A 20 -18.08 23.49 34.41
C LEU A 20 -19.01 24.55 33.83
N ASP A 21 -18.66 25.17 32.69
CA ASP A 21 -19.49 26.16 32.01
C ASP A 21 -20.85 25.60 31.61
N GLU A 22 -20.91 24.37 31.10
CA GLU A 22 -22.15 23.68 30.77
C GLU A 22 -23.03 23.45 32.03
N LYS A 23 -22.41 23.09 33.16
CA LYS A 23 -23.12 22.89 34.42
C LYS A 23 -23.58 24.22 35.03
N ILE A 24 -22.75 25.25 35.03
CA ILE A 24 -23.11 26.62 35.51
C ILE A 24 -24.29 27.16 34.71
N ALA A 25 -24.33 26.94 33.39
CA ALA A 25 -25.44 27.37 32.55
C ALA A 25 -26.76 26.67 32.91
N ARG A 26 -26.70 25.42 33.37
CA ARG A 26 -27.88 24.60 33.74
C ARG A 26 -28.30 24.73 35.20
N ALA A 27 -27.41 25.16 36.10
CA ALA A 27 -27.71 25.30 37.51
C ALA A 27 -28.70 26.44 37.74
N ASN A 28 -29.66 26.21 38.65
CA ASN A 28 -30.64 27.23 39.06
C ASN A 28 -30.25 27.90 40.39
N ASP A 29 -29.49 27.20 41.25
CA ASP A 29 -29.05 27.69 42.54
C ASP A 29 -27.80 28.59 42.37
N PRO A 30 -27.88 29.86 42.86
CA PRO A 30 -26.72 30.77 42.82
C PRO A 30 -25.48 30.25 43.57
N LEU A 31 -25.69 29.55 44.71
CA LEU A 31 -24.60 28.97 45.48
C LEU A 31 -23.89 27.83 44.71
N GLU A 32 -24.66 27.02 44.00
CA GLU A 32 -24.08 25.99 43.12
C GLU A 32 -23.26 26.61 41.98
N LYS A 33 -23.76 27.67 41.35
CA LYS A 33 -23.00 28.41 40.31
C LYS A 33 -21.69 28.96 40.86
N GLU A 34 -21.70 29.53 42.02
CA GLU A 34 -20.50 30.08 42.66
C GLU A 34 -19.47 28.97 42.98
N ARG A 35 -19.96 27.83 43.53
CA ARG A 35 -19.11 26.66 43.80
C ARG A 35 -18.45 26.14 42.55
N LEU A 36 -19.19 25.96 41.47
CA LEU A 36 -18.66 25.48 40.18
C LEU A 36 -17.66 26.47 39.57
N ALA A 37 -18.00 27.77 39.60
CA ALA A 37 -17.11 28.82 39.10
C ALA A 37 -15.80 28.90 39.88
N ALA A 38 -15.82 28.61 41.19
CA ALA A 38 -14.62 28.60 42.03
C ALA A 38 -13.59 27.50 41.68
N LEU A 39 -13.98 26.49 40.92
CA LEU A 39 -13.10 25.41 40.43
C LEU A 39 -12.35 25.78 39.15
N LYS A 40 -12.83 26.75 38.39
CA LYS A 40 -12.22 27.13 37.10
C LYS A 40 -10.78 27.60 37.28
N GLY A 41 -9.89 27.10 36.41
CA GLY A 41 -8.46 27.42 36.39
C GLY A 41 -7.64 26.85 37.57
N LYS A 42 -8.24 25.99 38.40
CA LYS A 42 -7.58 25.42 39.58
C LYS A 42 -7.33 23.92 39.49
N VAL A 43 -8.09 23.22 38.68
CA VAL A 43 -8.07 21.74 38.63
C VAL A 43 -6.75 21.20 38.07
N ALA A 44 -6.23 21.78 36.99
CA ALA A 44 -4.94 21.38 36.42
C ALA A 44 -3.79 21.62 37.40
N ILE A 45 -3.78 22.76 38.11
CA ILE A 45 -2.77 23.08 39.13
C ILE A 45 -2.89 22.11 40.30
N ALA A 46 -4.09 21.84 40.79
CA ALA A 46 -4.33 20.90 41.88
C ALA A 46 -3.84 19.48 41.51
N ASN A 47 -4.18 19.00 40.32
CA ASN A 47 -3.74 17.71 39.83
C ASN A 47 -2.19 17.65 39.70
N ALA A 48 -1.55 18.68 39.20
CA ALA A 48 -0.08 18.76 39.09
C ALA A 48 0.61 18.76 40.47
N LYS A 49 0.08 19.51 41.44
CA LYS A 49 0.61 19.53 42.81
C LYS A 49 0.51 18.14 43.48
N LEU A 50 -0.59 17.43 43.27
CA LEU A 50 -0.76 16.07 43.82
C LEU A 50 0.14 15.05 43.11
N ALA A 51 0.28 15.14 41.80
CA ALA A 51 1.22 14.31 41.04
C ALA A 51 2.67 14.50 41.51
N TYR A 52 3.05 15.72 41.95
CA TYR A 52 4.36 15.97 42.54
C TYR A 52 4.52 15.31 43.92
N GLN A 53 3.47 15.24 44.74
CA GLN A 53 3.51 14.48 45.98
C GLN A 53 3.70 12.97 45.72
N ASP A 54 3.04 12.44 44.70
CA ASP A 54 3.24 11.05 44.27
C ASP A 54 4.66 10.81 43.75
N TYR A 55 5.22 11.75 42.99
CA TYR A 55 6.64 11.70 42.58
C TYR A 55 7.55 11.57 43.79
N LYS A 56 7.40 12.42 44.80
CA LYS A 56 8.22 12.36 46.03
C LYS A 56 8.06 11.02 46.75
N ARG A 57 6.84 10.50 46.83
CA ARG A 57 6.57 9.19 47.46
C ARG A 57 7.17 8.02 46.69
N LEU A 58 7.08 8.02 45.36
CA LEU A 58 7.59 6.95 44.51
C LEU A 58 9.12 6.89 44.46
N PHE A 59 9.78 8.05 44.51
CA PHE A 59 11.23 8.16 44.45
C PHE A 59 11.87 8.41 45.84
N SER A 60 11.27 7.80 46.85
CA SER A 60 11.78 7.79 48.23
C SER A 60 11.63 6.43 48.90
N GLY A 61 12.33 6.22 50.03
CA GLY A 61 12.25 5.02 50.85
C GLY A 61 13.07 3.82 50.37
N ALA A 62 13.03 2.74 51.15
CA ALA A 62 13.94 1.60 51.03
C ALA A 62 13.95 0.91 49.65
N ARG A 63 12.81 0.91 48.95
CA ARG A 63 12.71 0.35 47.60
C ARG A 63 13.49 1.19 46.58
N TRP A 64 13.33 2.50 46.64
CA TRP A 64 14.02 3.44 45.75
C TRP A 64 15.52 3.46 46.06
N ASP A 65 15.90 3.49 47.33
CA ASP A 65 17.31 3.50 47.76
C ASP A 65 18.13 2.34 47.22
N LYS A 66 17.50 1.15 47.15
CA LYS A 66 18.11 -0.03 46.51
C LYS A 66 18.36 0.15 45.02
N LEU A 67 17.45 0.81 44.32
CA LEU A 67 17.58 1.09 42.88
C LEU A 67 18.59 2.21 42.62
N ALA A 68 18.53 3.28 43.40
CA ALA A 68 19.44 4.42 43.31
C ALA A 68 20.91 3.98 43.53
N LYS A 69 21.15 3.07 44.50
CA LYS A 69 22.50 2.46 44.73
C LYS A 69 23.02 1.66 43.52
N LYS A 70 22.11 1.23 42.62
CA LYS A 70 22.46 0.57 41.36
C LYS A 70 22.55 1.54 40.17
N GLY A 71 22.49 2.85 40.41
CA GLY A 71 22.62 3.90 39.40
C GLY A 71 21.31 4.31 38.75
N ALA A 72 20.14 3.89 39.28
CA ALA A 72 18.87 4.39 38.81
C ALA A 72 18.71 5.90 39.10
N LYS A 73 18.08 6.61 38.15
CA LYS A 73 17.76 8.04 38.30
C LYS A 73 16.24 8.21 38.35
N PRO A 74 15.70 9.20 39.12
CA PRO A 74 14.26 9.43 39.13
C PRO A 74 13.78 9.91 37.76
N GLN A 75 12.57 9.56 37.42
CA GLN A 75 11.83 10.16 36.28
C GLN A 75 11.18 11.44 36.78
N ARG A 76 11.75 12.59 36.45
CA ARG A 76 11.24 13.88 36.87
C ARG A 76 9.94 14.25 36.14
N LEU A 77 9.06 15.02 36.80
CA LEU A 77 7.90 15.60 36.15
C LEU A 77 8.31 16.71 35.19
N LEU A 78 7.69 16.72 34.02
CA LEU A 78 7.86 17.77 33.01
C LEU A 78 6.50 18.45 32.78
N TRP A 79 6.41 19.71 33.17
CA TRP A 79 5.24 20.53 32.90
C TRP A 79 5.22 20.93 31.42
N ALA A 80 4.25 20.39 30.68
CA ALA A 80 4.02 20.71 29.29
C ALA A 80 2.69 21.47 29.13
N SER A 81 2.55 22.21 28.04
CA SER A 81 1.35 23.02 27.77
C SER A 81 1.05 24.03 28.90
N THR A 82 2.08 24.77 29.32
CA THR A 82 1.99 25.75 30.42
C THR A 82 1.59 27.16 29.98
N GLY A 83 1.34 27.38 28.69
CA GLY A 83 0.66 28.60 28.21
C GLY A 83 -0.86 28.52 28.49
N THR A 84 -1.44 29.59 28.98
CA THR A 84 -2.88 29.71 29.23
C THR A 84 -3.66 29.74 27.93
N LYS A 85 -4.80 29.06 27.89
CA LYS A 85 -5.72 29.01 26.74
C LYS A 85 -6.92 29.95 26.94
N ASN A 86 -7.36 30.12 28.17
CA ASN A 86 -8.43 31.03 28.53
C ASN A 86 -7.85 32.44 28.74
N LYS A 87 -8.44 33.43 28.08
CA LYS A 87 -8.01 34.83 28.14
C LYS A 87 -8.30 35.50 29.50
N ASP A 88 -9.18 34.91 30.30
CA ASP A 88 -9.52 35.41 31.62
C ASP A 88 -8.49 35.02 32.70
N TYR A 89 -7.53 34.16 32.36
CA TYR A 89 -6.46 33.75 33.25
C TYR A 89 -5.18 34.53 32.99
N SER A 90 -4.38 34.71 34.02
CA SER A 90 -3.01 35.26 33.88
C SER A 90 -2.23 34.42 32.87
N ASP A 91 -1.53 35.06 31.94
CA ASP A 91 -0.71 34.44 30.91
C ASP A 91 0.51 33.69 31.48
N VAL A 92 0.82 33.89 32.76
CA VAL A 92 1.89 33.21 33.51
C VAL A 92 1.35 32.25 34.60
N LEU A 93 0.04 32.06 34.70
CA LEU A 93 -0.64 31.29 35.74
C LEU A 93 0.03 29.94 36.06
N TYR A 94 0.16 29.10 35.07
CA TYR A 94 0.70 27.74 35.28
C TYR A 94 2.19 27.70 35.57
N VAL A 95 2.95 28.69 35.10
CA VAL A 95 4.38 28.80 35.42
C VAL A 95 4.54 29.20 36.86
N GLU A 96 3.85 30.26 37.34
CA GLU A 96 3.93 30.75 38.70
C GLU A 96 3.48 29.73 39.77
N GLU A 97 2.48 28.92 39.47
CA GLU A 97 1.87 27.97 40.41
C GLU A 97 2.59 26.62 40.51
N LEU A 98 3.56 26.34 39.62
CA LEU A 98 4.21 25.03 39.52
C LEU A 98 5.74 25.09 39.59
N ILE A 99 6.29 26.12 40.26
CA ILE A 99 7.73 26.23 40.50
C ILE A 99 8.10 25.35 41.68
N GLY A 100 9.04 24.44 41.48
CA GLY A 100 9.56 23.58 42.54
C GLY A 100 10.75 22.74 42.07
N PRO A 101 11.50 22.12 43.00
CA PRO A 101 12.70 21.37 42.70
C PRO A 101 12.40 20.11 41.87
N ASP A 102 13.41 19.63 41.16
CA ASP A 102 13.40 18.40 40.39
C ASP A 102 12.31 18.32 39.33
N THR A 103 11.85 19.45 38.81
CA THR A 103 10.90 19.56 37.72
C THR A 103 11.52 20.12 36.44
N VAL A 104 10.89 19.91 35.33
CA VAL A 104 11.20 20.51 34.01
C VAL A 104 9.95 21.21 33.50
N ASN A 105 10.08 22.34 32.83
CA ASN A 105 8.99 23.02 32.18
C ASN A 105 9.35 23.36 30.73
N THR A 106 8.48 23.02 29.80
CA THR A 106 8.59 23.40 28.38
C THR A 106 7.73 24.63 28.13
N VAL A 107 8.24 25.78 28.57
CA VAL A 107 7.52 27.06 28.52
C VAL A 107 7.43 27.55 27.07
N PRO A 108 6.24 27.90 26.55
CA PRO A 108 6.10 28.55 25.25
C PRO A 108 6.84 29.90 25.22
N PRO A 109 7.42 30.33 24.07
CA PRO A 109 8.17 31.58 23.98
C PRO A 109 7.39 32.79 24.50
N ALA A 110 6.15 32.98 24.09
CA ALA A 110 5.32 34.11 24.56
C ALA A 110 5.08 34.08 26.08
N THR A 111 4.84 32.91 26.67
CA THR A 111 4.70 32.75 28.13
C THR A 111 6.01 33.01 28.85
N LEU A 112 7.15 32.65 28.26
CA LEU A 112 8.46 32.94 28.82
C LEU A 112 8.74 34.44 28.82
N ASP A 113 8.39 35.14 27.75
CA ASP A 113 8.55 36.58 27.67
C ASP A 113 7.65 37.31 28.68
N ALA A 114 6.38 36.89 28.80
CA ALA A 114 5.46 37.39 29.81
C ALA A 114 5.99 37.16 31.25
N PHE A 115 6.55 35.97 31.50
CA PHE A 115 7.11 35.63 32.80
C PHE A 115 8.38 36.47 33.13
N ARG A 116 9.17 36.81 32.13
CA ARG A 116 10.34 37.71 32.32
C ARG A 116 9.90 39.15 32.63
N ASP A 117 8.79 39.59 32.08
CA ASP A 117 8.26 40.93 32.26
C ASP A 117 7.58 41.12 33.63
N HIS A 118 6.67 40.23 33.99
CA HIS A 118 5.82 40.42 35.19
C HIS A 118 5.65 39.16 36.05
N GLY A 119 6.28 38.03 35.72
CA GLY A 119 6.17 36.78 36.48
C GLY A 119 6.79 36.86 37.86
N LYS A 120 6.24 36.12 38.82
CA LYS A 120 6.72 36.05 40.20
C LYS A 120 7.29 34.69 40.51
N VAL A 121 8.51 34.68 41.02
CA VAL A 121 9.21 33.45 41.43
C VAL A 121 8.92 33.17 42.89
N ARG A 122 8.36 31.99 43.19
CA ARG A 122 8.17 31.46 44.54
C ARG A 122 8.10 29.93 44.48
N ASP A 123 8.42 29.25 45.57
CA ASP A 123 8.32 27.80 45.68
C ASP A 123 6.88 27.33 45.79
N SER A 124 6.10 27.53 44.72
CA SER A 124 4.65 27.39 44.68
C SER A 124 4.14 25.96 44.60
N LEU A 125 4.97 25.05 44.10
CA LEU A 125 4.54 23.66 43.82
C LEU A 125 4.11 22.89 45.08
N GLU A 126 4.72 23.20 46.23
CA GLU A 126 4.41 22.57 47.52
C GLU A 126 3.45 23.42 48.38
N GLU A 127 3.08 24.60 47.91
CA GLU A 127 2.13 25.44 48.62
C GLU A 127 0.70 24.87 48.52
N ASN A 128 -0.02 24.92 49.64
CA ASN A 128 -1.48 24.63 49.72
C ASN A 128 -1.88 23.25 49.14
N VAL A 129 -1.06 22.20 49.35
CA VAL A 129 -1.35 20.83 48.85
C VAL A 129 -2.69 20.30 49.33
N GLU A 130 -3.09 20.57 50.58
CA GLU A 130 -4.39 20.16 51.11
C GLU A 130 -5.56 20.91 50.44
N ALA A 131 -5.35 22.16 50.03
CA ALA A 131 -6.36 22.89 49.24
C ALA A 131 -6.46 22.29 47.82
N ALA A 132 -5.36 21.86 47.22
CA ALA A 132 -5.37 21.13 45.95
C ALA A 132 -6.19 19.83 46.04
N ARG A 133 -6.06 19.08 47.13
CA ARG A 133 -6.86 17.88 47.39
C ARG A 133 -8.33 18.18 47.43
N ARG A 134 -8.73 19.23 48.18
CA ARG A 134 -10.13 19.67 48.25
C ARG A 134 -10.72 20.12 46.90
N VAL A 135 -9.89 20.72 46.02
CA VAL A 135 -10.34 21.10 44.67
C VAL A 135 -10.72 19.85 43.87
N LEU A 136 -9.93 18.77 43.91
CA LEU A 136 -10.29 17.53 43.19
C LEU A 136 -11.48 16.81 43.80
N GLU A 137 -11.62 16.79 45.14
CA GLU A 137 -12.78 16.24 45.82
C GLU A 137 -14.06 17.00 45.43
N GLU A 138 -14.00 18.34 45.35
CA GLU A 138 -15.15 19.16 44.97
C GLU A 138 -15.49 19.00 43.48
N LEU A 139 -14.51 18.82 42.62
CA LEU A 139 -14.72 18.46 41.21
C LEU A 139 -15.53 17.15 41.09
N GLU A 140 -15.11 16.12 41.82
CA GLU A 140 -15.80 14.83 41.84
C GLU A 140 -17.21 14.93 42.39
N ARG A 141 -17.45 15.69 43.49
CA ARG A 141 -18.76 15.98 44.01
C ARG A 141 -19.66 16.74 43.02
N SER A 142 -19.05 17.51 42.14
CA SER A 142 -19.80 18.19 41.06
C SER A 142 -20.23 17.23 39.95
N GLY A 143 -19.82 15.93 40.00
CA GLY A 143 -20.10 14.93 39.00
C GLY A 143 -19.24 15.07 37.72
N ILE A 144 -18.04 15.65 37.84
CA ILE A 144 -17.05 15.70 36.77
C ILE A 144 -15.92 14.74 37.13
N SER A 145 -15.70 13.73 36.31
CA SER A 145 -14.66 12.74 36.51
C SER A 145 -13.35 13.18 35.85
N LEU A 146 -12.32 13.40 36.66
CA LEU A 146 -10.99 13.73 36.17
C LEU A 146 -10.37 12.53 35.39
N ASP A 147 -10.63 11.30 35.84
CA ASP A 147 -10.15 10.08 35.16
C ASP A 147 -10.71 9.99 33.74
N ALA A 148 -12.02 10.20 33.55
CA ALA A 148 -12.62 10.20 32.23
C ALA A 148 -12.02 11.29 31.31
N ILE A 149 -11.77 12.48 31.86
CA ILE A 149 -11.13 13.57 31.11
C ILE A 149 -9.70 13.20 30.72
N THR A 150 -8.93 12.64 31.63
CA THR A 150 -7.53 12.26 31.34
C THR A 150 -7.45 11.11 30.34
N GLU A 151 -8.35 10.12 30.38
CA GLU A 151 -8.45 9.07 29.37
C GLU A 151 -8.74 9.63 27.96
N GLU A 152 -9.67 10.59 27.86
CA GLU A 152 -9.96 11.24 26.59
C GLU A 152 -8.77 12.06 26.09
N LEU A 153 -8.12 12.82 26.97
CA LEU A 153 -6.91 13.58 26.61
C LEU A 153 -5.75 12.69 26.17
N VAL A 154 -5.64 11.46 26.67
CA VAL A 154 -4.64 10.49 26.19
C VAL A 154 -4.97 10.04 24.77
N LYS A 155 -6.23 9.69 24.49
CA LYS A 155 -6.69 9.30 23.15
C LYS A 155 -6.45 10.42 22.13
N ASP A 156 -6.87 11.64 22.46
CA ASP A 156 -6.66 12.83 21.64
C ASP A 156 -5.16 13.12 21.42
N GLY A 157 -4.37 12.97 22.48
CA GLY A 157 -2.92 13.15 22.43
C GLY A 157 -2.26 12.18 21.47
N VAL A 158 -2.54 10.89 21.57
CA VAL A 158 -2.04 9.85 20.67
C VAL A 158 -2.42 10.17 19.21
N LYS A 159 -3.68 10.54 18.97
CA LYS A 159 -4.13 10.91 17.62
C LYS A 159 -3.37 12.12 17.07
N LEU A 160 -3.23 13.19 17.83
CA LEU A 160 -2.52 14.41 17.40
C LEU A 160 -1.05 14.14 17.05
N PHE A 161 -0.36 13.30 17.84
CA PHE A 161 1.04 12.92 17.55
C PHE A 161 1.14 12.03 16.30
N ALA A 162 0.23 11.07 16.14
CA ALA A 162 0.18 10.23 14.95
C ALA A 162 -0.09 11.07 13.69
N ASP A 163 -1.06 11.98 13.72
CA ASP A 163 -1.38 12.87 12.61
C ASP A 163 -0.19 13.77 12.22
N ALA A 164 0.53 14.30 13.21
CA ALA A 164 1.72 15.11 12.95
C ALA A 164 2.87 14.30 12.34
N ALA A 165 3.08 13.06 12.81
CA ALA A 165 4.08 12.15 12.26
C ALA A 165 3.74 11.76 10.81
N ASP A 166 2.48 11.43 10.55
CA ASP A 166 2.01 11.06 9.20
C ASP A 166 2.17 12.22 8.20
N LYS A 167 1.85 13.46 8.61
CA LYS A 167 2.12 14.65 7.78
C LYS A 167 3.61 14.80 7.45
N LEU A 168 4.49 14.57 8.43
CA LEU A 168 5.93 14.63 8.20
C LEU A 168 6.40 13.54 7.23
N TYR A 169 5.98 12.31 7.45
CA TYR A 169 6.33 11.18 6.57
C TYR A 169 5.80 11.38 5.15
N GLY A 170 4.55 11.82 5.01
CA GLY A 170 3.97 12.15 3.71
C GLY A 170 4.75 13.25 2.97
N ALA A 171 5.11 14.34 3.66
CA ALA A 171 5.91 15.41 3.08
C ALA A 171 7.32 14.95 2.66
N VAL A 172 7.97 14.08 3.47
CA VAL A 172 9.28 13.49 3.12
C VAL A 172 9.15 12.56 1.93
N ALA A 173 8.13 11.69 1.89
CA ALA A 173 7.89 10.79 0.77
C ALA A 173 7.64 11.55 -0.54
N HIS A 174 6.80 12.58 -0.51
CA HIS A 174 6.52 13.44 -1.65
C HIS A 174 7.78 14.16 -2.15
N LYS A 175 8.54 14.80 -1.25
CA LYS A 175 9.78 15.48 -1.61
C LYS A 175 10.82 14.53 -2.18
N ARG A 176 10.94 13.33 -1.63
CA ARG A 176 11.83 12.28 -2.14
C ARG A 176 11.44 11.86 -3.55
N ALA A 177 10.17 11.59 -3.80
CA ALA A 177 9.67 11.23 -5.14
C ALA A 177 9.99 12.32 -6.17
N THR A 178 9.74 13.60 -5.82
CA THR A 178 10.06 14.77 -6.67
C THR A 178 11.56 14.90 -6.93
N SER A 179 12.41 14.69 -5.90
CA SER A 179 13.86 14.88 -6.01
C SER A 179 14.56 13.79 -6.81
N LEU A 180 13.95 12.61 -6.96
CA LEU A 180 14.51 11.50 -7.74
C LEU A 180 14.29 11.61 -9.25
N GLY A 181 13.77 12.75 -9.74
CA GLY A 181 13.66 13.07 -11.16
C GLY A 181 12.60 12.28 -11.94
N GLY A 182 11.99 11.29 -11.31
CA GLY A 182 10.84 10.57 -11.82
C GLY A 182 9.62 10.98 -10.99
N GLY A 183 8.77 11.86 -11.52
CA GLY A 183 7.50 12.13 -10.85
C GLY A 183 6.69 10.85 -10.79
N ILE A 184 5.84 10.73 -9.76
CA ILE A 184 4.81 9.72 -9.73
C ILE A 184 3.76 10.12 -10.74
N ASP A 185 3.26 9.15 -11.50
CA ASP A 185 2.17 9.39 -12.43
C ASP A 185 0.94 9.92 -11.69
N HIS A 186 0.37 10.96 -12.24
CA HIS A 186 -0.68 11.72 -11.57
C HIS A 186 -1.96 10.89 -11.45
N GLN A 187 -2.53 10.82 -10.24
CA GLN A 187 -3.80 10.15 -9.96
C GLN A 187 -4.81 11.15 -9.42
N LYS A 188 -6.01 11.16 -9.99
CA LYS A 188 -7.15 11.96 -9.52
C LYS A 188 -8.37 11.07 -9.33
N LEU A 189 -8.96 11.14 -8.14
CA LEU A 189 -10.16 10.38 -7.79
C LEU A 189 -11.38 11.34 -7.74
N ALA A 190 -12.41 11.02 -8.50
CA ALA A 190 -13.72 11.67 -8.48
C ALA A 190 -14.76 10.61 -8.12
N LEU A 191 -14.97 10.38 -6.80
CA LEU A 191 -15.68 9.20 -6.29
C LEU A 191 -17.16 9.45 -5.96
N GLY A 192 -17.62 10.68 -6.05
CA GLY A 192 -18.91 11.07 -5.49
C GLY A 192 -18.89 11.11 -3.95
N ALA A 193 -19.80 11.86 -3.34
CA ALA A 193 -19.74 12.19 -1.91
C ALA A 193 -19.84 10.95 -0.98
N GLY A 194 -20.65 9.96 -1.34
CA GLY A 194 -20.86 8.75 -0.52
C GLY A 194 -19.59 7.90 -0.44
N ILE A 195 -19.07 7.49 -1.59
CA ILE A 195 -17.86 6.66 -1.70
C ILE A 195 -16.65 7.43 -1.15
N ALA A 196 -16.49 8.73 -1.48
CA ALA A 196 -15.40 9.54 -0.98
C ALA A 196 -15.32 9.54 0.56
N LYS A 197 -16.46 9.74 1.23
CA LYS A 197 -16.54 9.70 2.70
C LYS A 197 -16.21 8.32 3.27
N ALA A 198 -16.66 7.26 2.62
CA ALA A 198 -16.37 5.88 3.05
C ALA A 198 -14.87 5.55 2.86
N VAL A 199 -14.26 6.01 1.76
CA VAL A 199 -12.81 5.89 1.51
C VAL A 199 -12.00 6.65 2.56
N GLU A 200 -12.38 7.89 2.88
CA GLU A 200 -11.73 8.69 3.93
C GLU A 200 -11.78 7.99 5.29
N LYS A 201 -12.95 7.47 5.67
CA LYS A 201 -13.12 6.69 6.89
C LYS A 201 -12.23 5.45 6.91
N SER A 202 -12.22 4.69 5.83
CA SER A 202 -11.41 3.48 5.73
C SER A 202 -9.90 3.80 5.71
N ALA A 203 -9.49 4.90 5.08
CA ALA A 203 -8.11 5.38 5.13
C ALA A 203 -7.68 5.69 6.58
N GLU A 204 -8.56 6.31 7.38
CA GLU A 204 -8.30 6.57 8.79
C GLU A 204 -8.21 5.26 9.60
N GLU A 205 -9.09 4.28 9.35
CA GLU A 205 -9.01 2.95 9.97
C GLU A 205 -7.70 2.22 9.62
N TRP A 206 -7.27 2.30 8.36
CA TRP A 206 -5.99 1.76 7.90
C TRP A 206 -4.80 2.42 8.57
N ARG A 207 -4.86 3.74 8.74
CA ARG A 207 -3.86 4.51 9.46
C ARG A 207 -3.80 4.11 10.94
N ALA A 208 -4.93 4.11 11.63
CA ALA A 208 -5.02 3.81 13.06
C ALA A 208 -4.57 2.38 13.40
N SER A 209 -4.81 1.42 12.49
CA SER A 209 -4.41 0.02 12.64
C SER A 209 -3.06 -0.31 12.01
N ALA A 210 -2.33 0.69 11.51
CA ALA A 210 -1.03 0.56 10.85
C ALA A 210 -1.01 -0.48 9.71
N LYS A 211 -2.11 -0.63 8.96
CA LYS A 211 -2.26 -1.71 7.97
C LYS A 211 -1.23 -1.64 6.85
N ILE A 212 -0.77 -0.45 6.42
CA ILE A 212 0.29 -0.34 5.40
C ILE A 212 1.59 -0.94 5.93
N ARG A 213 2.02 -0.59 7.13
CA ARG A 213 3.22 -1.17 7.76
C ARG A 213 3.09 -2.68 7.91
N ARG A 214 1.93 -3.16 8.35
CA ARG A 214 1.64 -4.59 8.49
C ARG A 214 1.70 -5.32 7.15
N LEU A 215 1.17 -4.73 6.07
CA LEU A 215 1.27 -5.24 4.70
C LEU A 215 2.75 -5.41 4.30
N TRP A 216 3.57 -4.38 4.49
CA TRP A 216 5.00 -4.44 4.17
C TRP A 216 5.78 -5.40 5.07
N HIS A 217 5.32 -5.65 6.30
CA HIS A 217 5.87 -6.70 7.19
C HIS A 217 5.29 -8.08 6.90
N LYS A 218 4.50 -8.22 5.82
CA LYS A 218 3.90 -9.49 5.39
C LYS A 218 2.96 -10.10 6.44
N ASP A 219 2.28 -9.26 7.21
CA ASP A 219 1.32 -9.69 8.22
C ASP A 219 0.01 -10.13 7.55
N LYS A 220 -0.21 -11.42 7.49
CA LYS A 220 -1.40 -12.02 6.88
C LYS A 220 -2.73 -11.58 7.50
N SER A 221 -2.71 -11.09 8.74
CA SER A 221 -3.92 -10.59 9.42
C SER A 221 -4.45 -9.25 8.86
N VAL A 222 -3.77 -8.68 7.86
CA VAL A 222 -4.31 -7.58 7.03
C VAL A 222 -5.49 -8.08 6.19
N TRP A 223 -5.54 -9.38 5.86
CA TRP A 223 -6.57 -10.03 5.04
C TRP A 223 -7.36 -11.07 5.84
N THR A 224 -7.34 -12.33 5.44
CA THR A 224 -8.08 -13.42 6.10
C THR A 224 -7.29 -14.11 7.22
N GLY A 225 -5.97 -13.96 7.20
CA GLY A 225 -5.06 -14.61 8.15
C GLY A 225 -4.72 -16.06 7.79
N ASP A 226 -4.94 -16.46 6.54
CA ASP A 226 -4.65 -17.82 6.07
C ASP A 226 -3.18 -17.98 5.66
N ASP A 227 -2.85 -17.84 4.39
CA ASP A 227 -1.49 -18.06 3.85
C ASP A 227 -0.94 -16.88 3.05
N GLU A 228 -1.52 -15.69 3.21
CA GLU A 228 -1.17 -14.49 2.44
C GLU A 228 0.30 -14.10 2.60
N ASP A 229 0.89 -14.36 3.77
CA ASP A 229 2.31 -14.10 4.06
C ASP A 229 3.28 -14.84 3.14
N LYS A 230 2.85 -15.95 2.54
CA LYS A 230 3.65 -16.74 1.60
C LYS A 230 3.75 -16.13 0.19
N TRP A 231 2.89 -15.16 -0.15
CA TRP A 231 2.69 -14.66 -1.52
C TRP A 231 3.15 -13.22 -1.74
N LEU A 232 3.84 -12.62 -0.78
CA LEU A 232 4.17 -11.18 -0.78
C LEU A 232 5.60 -10.89 -1.26
N GLY A 233 6.21 -11.75 -2.07
CA GLY A 233 7.52 -11.52 -2.69
C GLY A 233 7.51 -10.35 -3.67
N TRP A 234 6.39 -10.11 -4.36
CA TRP A 234 6.22 -9.04 -5.33
C TRP A 234 6.44 -7.63 -4.77
N LEU A 235 6.19 -7.40 -3.48
CA LEU A 235 6.44 -6.11 -2.82
C LEU A 235 7.87 -5.61 -2.99
N THR A 236 8.82 -6.51 -3.05
CA THR A 236 10.25 -6.18 -3.11
C THR A 236 10.93 -6.59 -4.40
N SER A 237 10.27 -7.31 -5.31
CA SER A 237 10.88 -7.88 -6.51
C SER A 237 11.56 -6.84 -7.39
N ALA A 238 10.91 -5.69 -7.64
CA ALA A 238 11.48 -4.60 -8.42
C ALA A 238 12.72 -3.98 -7.75
N ALA A 239 12.77 -3.95 -6.42
CA ALA A 239 13.90 -3.37 -5.66
C ALA A 239 15.09 -4.33 -5.52
N THR A 240 14.84 -5.64 -5.59
CA THR A 240 15.87 -6.69 -5.41
C THR A 240 16.33 -7.31 -6.72
N ALA A 241 15.77 -6.89 -7.86
CA ALA A 241 16.11 -7.40 -9.18
C ALA A 241 17.60 -7.14 -9.51
N ASP A 242 18.29 -8.16 -9.97
CA ASP A 242 19.66 -8.01 -10.50
C ASP A 242 19.61 -7.44 -11.93
N VAL A 243 19.57 -6.11 -12.01
CA VAL A 243 19.49 -5.39 -13.29
C VAL A 243 20.66 -5.72 -14.21
N THR A 244 21.85 -5.93 -13.64
CA THR A 244 23.06 -6.23 -14.43
C THR A 244 22.92 -7.56 -15.16
N ASP A 245 22.29 -8.55 -14.55
CA ASP A 245 22.03 -9.84 -15.14
C ASP A 245 21.10 -9.76 -16.37
N TYR A 246 20.05 -8.92 -16.30
CA TYR A 246 19.16 -8.65 -17.44
C TYR A 246 19.86 -7.88 -18.56
N GLU A 247 20.71 -6.90 -18.24
CA GLU A 247 21.49 -6.16 -19.22
C GLU A 247 22.48 -7.06 -19.96
N ASP A 248 23.15 -7.96 -19.24
CA ASP A 248 24.08 -8.91 -19.83
C ASP A 248 23.39 -9.98 -20.67
N PHE A 249 22.18 -10.37 -20.27
CA PHE A 249 21.33 -11.21 -21.09
C PHE A 249 20.90 -10.50 -22.37
N ALA A 250 20.43 -9.24 -22.29
CA ALA A 250 20.07 -8.44 -23.46
C ALA A 250 21.24 -8.29 -24.45
N LYS A 251 22.46 -8.02 -23.95
CA LYS A 251 23.70 -7.98 -24.79
C LYS A 251 23.94 -9.30 -25.53
N ARG A 252 23.75 -10.41 -24.82
CA ARG A 252 23.91 -11.75 -25.44
C ARG A 252 22.87 -12.01 -26.52
N VAL A 253 21.60 -11.69 -26.27
CA VAL A 253 20.53 -11.84 -27.27
C VAL A 253 20.84 -11.00 -28.51
N LYS A 254 21.23 -9.74 -28.33
CA LYS A 254 21.61 -8.85 -29.42
C LYS A 254 22.76 -9.43 -30.27
N GLY A 255 23.77 -10.04 -29.63
CA GLY A 255 24.92 -10.64 -30.29
C GLY A 255 24.63 -11.92 -31.09
N GLN A 256 23.46 -12.55 -30.86
CA GLN A 256 23.10 -13.81 -31.53
C GLN A 256 22.21 -13.61 -32.76
N SER A 257 21.89 -12.37 -33.13
CA SER A 257 21.13 -12.03 -34.35
C SER A 257 19.79 -12.77 -34.50
N PHE A 258 19.11 -12.99 -33.39
CA PHE A 258 17.73 -13.46 -33.41
C PHE A 258 16.83 -12.41 -34.10
N THR A 259 15.90 -12.87 -34.94
CA THR A 259 14.87 -12.03 -35.57
C THR A 259 13.63 -11.90 -34.69
N ASP A 260 13.31 -12.99 -33.97
CA ASP A 260 12.11 -13.11 -33.18
C ASP A 260 12.39 -13.74 -31.80
N ALA A 261 11.63 -13.36 -30.80
CA ALA A 261 11.57 -14.00 -29.49
C ALA A 261 10.10 -14.34 -29.18
N VAL A 262 9.82 -15.61 -28.89
CA VAL A 262 8.47 -16.10 -28.64
C VAL A 262 8.36 -16.57 -27.19
N VAL A 263 7.50 -15.93 -26.41
CA VAL A 263 7.13 -16.39 -25.07
C VAL A 263 6.10 -17.50 -25.21
N LEU A 264 6.39 -18.66 -24.65
CA LEU A 264 5.47 -19.78 -24.53
C LEU A 264 5.00 -19.84 -23.08
N GLY A 265 3.87 -19.26 -22.77
CA GLY A 265 3.37 -19.09 -21.41
C GLY A 265 1.86 -19.03 -21.35
N MET A 266 1.29 -19.00 -20.13
CA MET A 266 -0.13 -18.86 -19.89
C MET A 266 -0.36 -17.88 -18.75
N GLY A 267 -1.42 -17.07 -18.84
CA GLY A 267 -1.84 -16.15 -17.77
C GLY A 267 -0.74 -15.21 -17.32
N GLY A 268 -0.37 -15.18 -16.03
CA GLY A 268 0.68 -14.30 -15.52
C GLY A 268 2.08 -14.53 -16.12
N SER A 269 2.31 -15.66 -16.83
CA SER A 269 3.54 -15.91 -17.56
C SER A 269 3.51 -15.37 -19.00
N SER A 270 2.38 -14.91 -19.50
CA SER A 270 2.17 -14.37 -20.85
C SER A 270 1.70 -12.91 -20.86
N LEU A 271 0.71 -12.54 -20.07
CA LEU A 271 0.06 -11.23 -20.13
C LEU A 271 1.01 -10.06 -19.83
N GLY A 272 1.86 -10.18 -18.79
CA GLY A 272 2.85 -9.13 -18.52
C GLY A 272 3.84 -8.92 -19.67
N PRO A 273 4.46 -9.98 -20.22
CA PRO A 273 5.24 -9.91 -21.45
C PRO A 273 4.49 -9.32 -22.66
N GLU A 274 3.20 -9.63 -22.83
CA GLU A 274 2.38 -9.12 -23.93
C GLU A 274 2.19 -7.61 -23.80
N VAL A 275 1.79 -7.11 -22.62
CA VAL A 275 1.71 -5.66 -22.37
C VAL A 275 3.02 -4.97 -22.73
N LEU A 276 4.17 -5.52 -22.31
CA LEU A 276 5.47 -4.93 -22.62
C LEU A 276 5.78 -4.98 -24.12
N ALA A 277 5.43 -6.07 -24.82
CA ALA A 277 5.63 -6.22 -26.26
C ALA A 277 4.77 -5.23 -27.07
N GLN A 278 3.55 -4.96 -26.65
CA GLN A 278 2.62 -4.05 -27.32
C GLN A 278 2.90 -2.57 -26.98
N THR A 279 3.34 -2.29 -25.75
CA THR A 279 3.63 -0.93 -25.30
C THR A 279 4.92 -0.38 -25.89
N PHE A 280 5.99 -1.20 -25.94
CA PHE A 280 7.30 -0.71 -26.39
C PHE A 280 7.54 -0.99 -27.88
N PRO A 281 7.94 0.03 -28.65
CA PRO A 281 8.25 -0.19 -30.06
C PRO A 281 9.46 -1.12 -30.23
N HIS A 282 9.45 -1.88 -31.33
CA HIS A 282 10.57 -2.76 -31.67
C HIS A 282 11.89 -1.98 -31.72
N LYS A 283 12.90 -2.50 -31.02
CA LYS A 283 14.23 -1.90 -30.93
C LYS A 283 15.19 -2.54 -31.94
N SER A 284 15.80 -1.74 -32.81
CA SER A 284 16.74 -2.21 -33.81
C SER A 284 17.89 -3.01 -33.20
N GLY A 285 18.18 -4.16 -33.81
CA GLY A 285 19.22 -5.09 -33.36
C GLY A 285 18.78 -6.07 -32.26
N PHE A 286 17.51 -6.03 -31.87
CA PHE A 286 16.87 -7.01 -30.98
C PHE A 286 15.78 -7.78 -31.72
N PRO A 287 15.40 -8.99 -31.26
CA PRO A 287 14.26 -9.71 -31.81
C PRO A 287 12.95 -9.00 -31.54
N ARG A 288 11.95 -9.22 -32.40
CA ARG A 288 10.57 -8.86 -32.11
C ARG A 288 10.03 -9.81 -31.06
N LEU A 289 9.36 -9.27 -30.04
CA LEU A 289 8.75 -10.07 -28.99
C LEU A 289 7.32 -10.45 -29.39
N HIS A 290 7.04 -11.74 -29.31
CA HIS A 290 5.72 -12.33 -29.53
C HIS A 290 5.34 -13.16 -28.32
N VAL A 291 4.04 -13.31 -28.11
CA VAL A 291 3.47 -14.18 -27.09
C VAL A 291 2.60 -15.23 -27.76
N LEU A 292 2.77 -16.48 -27.37
CA LEU A 292 1.90 -17.58 -27.72
C LEU A 292 1.40 -18.22 -26.42
N ASP A 293 0.13 -18.02 -26.15
CA ASP A 293 -0.55 -18.48 -24.94
C ASP A 293 -1.80 -19.33 -25.26
N SER A 294 -1.81 -19.93 -26.43
CA SER A 294 -2.88 -20.80 -26.90
C SER A 294 -2.33 -22.07 -27.50
N THR A 295 -2.99 -23.19 -27.27
CA THR A 295 -2.75 -24.46 -27.93
C THR A 295 -3.65 -24.67 -29.14
N ASP A 296 -4.43 -23.66 -29.54
CA ASP A 296 -5.21 -23.73 -30.77
C ASP A 296 -4.31 -23.99 -31.98
N PRO A 297 -4.56 -25.05 -32.76
CA PRO A 297 -3.68 -25.44 -33.87
C PRO A 297 -3.51 -24.36 -34.94
N ALA A 298 -4.52 -23.49 -35.13
CA ALA A 298 -4.44 -22.41 -36.11
C ALA A 298 -3.48 -21.31 -35.62
N GLN A 299 -3.55 -20.95 -34.34
CA GLN A 299 -2.64 -19.96 -33.74
C GLN A 299 -1.18 -20.48 -33.70
N VAL A 300 -0.99 -21.74 -33.29
CA VAL A 300 0.34 -22.36 -33.28
C VAL A 300 0.95 -22.39 -34.70
N ARG A 301 0.15 -22.74 -35.71
CA ARG A 301 0.58 -22.73 -37.10
C ARG A 301 0.89 -21.33 -37.62
N ALA A 302 0.03 -20.36 -37.30
CA ALA A 302 0.27 -18.97 -37.68
C ALA A 302 1.59 -18.44 -37.10
N MET A 303 1.90 -18.77 -35.85
CA MET A 303 3.17 -18.42 -35.22
C MET A 303 4.36 -19.12 -35.93
N GLU A 304 4.24 -20.42 -36.24
CA GLU A 304 5.30 -21.14 -36.94
C GLU A 304 5.57 -20.56 -38.33
N GLU A 305 4.54 -20.18 -39.07
CA GLU A 305 4.65 -19.57 -40.39
C GLU A 305 5.17 -18.13 -40.36
N TYR A 306 4.96 -17.41 -39.25
CA TYR A 306 5.36 -16.03 -39.11
C TYR A 306 6.83 -15.86 -38.77
N VAL A 307 7.44 -16.78 -37.97
CA VAL A 307 8.78 -16.63 -37.45
C VAL A 307 9.81 -17.50 -38.22
N ASP A 308 11.05 -17.05 -38.34
CA ASP A 308 12.15 -17.90 -38.78
C ASP A 308 12.60 -18.82 -37.64
N ILE A 309 12.16 -20.07 -37.63
CA ILE A 309 12.43 -21.06 -36.58
C ILE A 309 13.93 -21.18 -36.26
N ALA A 310 14.81 -21.05 -37.25
CA ALA A 310 16.26 -21.14 -37.04
C ALA A 310 16.84 -19.90 -36.34
N LYS A 311 16.13 -18.76 -36.38
CA LYS A 311 16.57 -17.48 -35.82
C LYS A 311 15.64 -17.00 -34.72
N THR A 312 14.83 -17.86 -34.15
CA THR A 312 13.88 -17.53 -33.06
C THR A 312 14.45 -17.98 -31.71
N LEU A 313 14.32 -17.11 -30.70
CA LEU A 313 14.54 -17.43 -29.30
C LEU A 313 13.19 -17.79 -28.66
N PHE A 314 13.06 -19.00 -28.13
CA PHE A 314 11.87 -19.44 -27.41
C PHE A 314 12.07 -19.26 -25.90
N ILE A 315 11.17 -18.51 -25.25
CA ILE A 315 11.16 -18.25 -23.82
C ILE A 315 10.04 -19.10 -23.21
N VAL A 316 10.38 -20.27 -22.69
CA VAL A 316 9.40 -21.14 -22.01
C VAL A 316 9.15 -20.62 -20.62
N SER A 317 7.96 -20.10 -20.38
CA SER A 317 7.59 -19.40 -19.16
C SER A 317 6.51 -20.16 -18.40
N SER A 318 6.87 -20.79 -17.28
CA SER A 318 5.94 -21.54 -16.44
C SER A 318 6.45 -21.63 -15.02
N LYS A 319 5.73 -21.03 -14.07
CA LYS A 319 6.12 -20.97 -12.66
C LYS A 319 6.32 -22.37 -12.07
N SER A 320 5.29 -23.19 -12.06
CA SER A 320 5.35 -24.57 -11.55
C SER A 320 6.06 -25.55 -12.47
N GLY A 321 6.20 -25.19 -13.74
CA GLY A 321 6.68 -26.08 -14.80
C GLY A 321 5.70 -27.20 -15.18
N GLY A 322 4.56 -27.29 -14.50
CA GLY A 322 3.58 -28.37 -14.68
C GLY A 322 2.37 -27.97 -15.53
N THR A 323 2.30 -26.72 -16.02
CA THR A 323 1.19 -26.27 -16.90
C THR A 323 1.29 -26.98 -18.24
N THR A 324 0.18 -27.55 -18.71
CA THR A 324 0.17 -28.41 -19.90
C THR A 324 0.50 -27.62 -21.17
N GLU A 325 -0.11 -26.47 -21.36
CA GLU A 325 -0.04 -25.67 -22.57
C GLU A 325 1.40 -25.23 -22.91
N PRO A 326 2.16 -24.58 -22.01
CA PRO A 326 3.56 -24.23 -22.28
C PRO A 326 4.43 -25.45 -22.57
N ASN A 327 4.15 -26.60 -21.95
CA ASN A 327 4.89 -27.82 -22.19
C ASN A 327 4.61 -28.38 -23.59
N VAL A 328 3.34 -28.42 -24.02
CA VAL A 328 2.96 -28.88 -25.37
C VAL A 328 3.55 -27.96 -26.44
N MET A 329 3.43 -26.65 -26.28
CA MET A 329 4.01 -25.67 -27.19
C MET A 329 5.55 -25.81 -27.25
N LYS A 330 6.20 -25.94 -26.10
CA LYS A 330 7.65 -26.17 -26.01
C LYS A 330 8.07 -27.45 -26.75
N ASP A 331 7.35 -28.57 -26.55
CA ASP A 331 7.69 -29.82 -27.24
C ASP A 331 7.53 -29.72 -28.76
N TYR A 332 6.44 -29.04 -29.19
CA TYR A 332 6.20 -28.77 -30.61
C TYR A 332 7.34 -27.97 -31.24
N PHE A 333 7.64 -26.78 -30.69
CA PHE A 333 8.68 -25.92 -31.27
C PHE A 333 10.09 -26.49 -31.08
N PHE A 334 10.34 -27.24 -30.01
CA PHE A 334 11.64 -27.94 -29.86
C PHE A 334 11.91 -28.95 -30.99
N ASP A 335 10.89 -29.72 -31.37
CA ASP A 335 10.97 -30.63 -32.52
C ASP A 335 11.21 -29.87 -33.84
N ARG A 336 10.53 -28.73 -34.04
CA ARG A 336 10.71 -27.88 -35.23
C ARG A 336 12.12 -27.30 -35.31
N VAL A 337 12.61 -26.77 -34.19
CA VAL A 337 13.98 -26.25 -34.11
C VAL A 337 15.02 -27.37 -34.32
N ALA A 338 14.81 -28.54 -33.71
CA ALA A 338 15.69 -29.69 -33.89
C ALA A 338 15.78 -30.17 -35.35
N LYS A 339 14.66 -30.10 -36.08
CA LYS A 339 14.63 -30.39 -37.53
C LYS A 339 15.33 -29.32 -38.36
N ALA A 340 15.23 -28.05 -37.96
CA ALA A 340 15.81 -26.92 -38.69
C ALA A 340 17.35 -26.81 -38.51
N ILE A 341 17.87 -26.95 -37.28
CA ILE A 341 19.27 -26.67 -36.95
C ILE A 341 20.05 -27.85 -36.33
N GLY A 342 19.41 -29.00 -36.15
CA GLY A 342 19.96 -30.19 -35.52
C GLY A 342 19.66 -30.30 -34.04
N LYS A 343 19.46 -31.54 -33.58
CA LYS A 343 19.01 -31.85 -32.21
C LYS A 343 19.95 -31.31 -31.10
N ASP A 344 21.26 -31.41 -31.37
CA ASP A 344 22.29 -31.00 -30.40
C ASP A 344 22.36 -29.48 -30.23
N LYS A 345 21.84 -28.71 -31.19
CA LYS A 345 21.82 -27.24 -31.14
C LYS A 345 20.48 -26.68 -30.74
N ALA A 346 19.42 -27.49 -30.73
CA ALA A 346 18.06 -27.01 -30.50
C ALA A 346 17.92 -26.32 -29.17
N GLY A 347 18.45 -26.88 -28.08
CA GLY A 347 18.38 -26.29 -26.75
C GLY A 347 18.94 -24.88 -26.66
N HIS A 348 19.87 -24.49 -27.49
CA HIS A 348 20.46 -23.15 -27.52
C HIS A 348 19.47 -22.06 -28.03
N ARG A 349 18.34 -22.46 -28.60
CA ARG A 349 17.25 -21.56 -29.00
C ARG A 349 16.19 -21.39 -27.90
N PHE A 350 16.37 -22.07 -26.77
CA PHE A 350 15.41 -22.06 -25.66
C PHE A 350 16.02 -21.49 -24.38
N ILE A 351 15.24 -20.74 -23.67
CA ILE A 351 15.48 -20.40 -22.28
C ILE A 351 14.23 -20.74 -21.44
N ALA A 352 14.42 -20.97 -20.16
CA ALA A 352 13.32 -21.22 -19.25
C ALA A 352 13.21 -20.10 -18.23
N VAL A 353 11.97 -19.68 -17.92
CA VAL A 353 11.64 -18.86 -16.77
C VAL A 353 10.72 -19.68 -15.87
N THR A 354 11.19 -20.06 -14.68
CA THR A 354 10.50 -21.02 -13.82
C THR A 354 10.98 -20.96 -12.39
N ASP A 355 10.20 -21.51 -11.44
CA ASP A 355 10.63 -21.59 -10.05
C ASP A 355 11.73 -22.66 -9.85
N PRO A 356 12.60 -22.49 -8.86
CA PRO A 356 13.58 -23.50 -8.47
C PRO A 356 12.91 -24.83 -8.13
N GLY A 357 13.48 -25.94 -8.59
CA GLY A 357 12.98 -27.29 -8.34
C GLY A 357 11.82 -27.74 -9.22
N SER A 358 11.32 -26.88 -10.12
CA SER A 358 10.20 -27.16 -11.02
C SER A 358 10.49 -28.31 -12.01
N SER A 359 9.43 -28.88 -12.61
CA SER A 359 9.58 -29.85 -13.70
C SER A 359 10.22 -29.23 -14.94
N LEU A 360 9.93 -27.96 -15.26
CA LEU A 360 10.54 -27.25 -16.39
C LEU A 360 12.05 -27.05 -16.18
N GLN A 361 12.52 -26.79 -14.96
CA GLN A 361 13.96 -26.75 -14.68
C GLN A 361 14.66 -28.07 -15.09
N LYS A 362 14.06 -29.20 -14.70
CA LYS A 362 14.63 -30.53 -15.04
C LYS A 362 14.67 -30.78 -16.55
N VAL A 363 13.61 -30.39 -17.25
CA VAL A 363 13.52 -30.48 -18.72
C VAL A 363 14.54 -29.57 -19.38
N ALA A 364 14.68 -28.33 -18.96
CA ALA A 364 15.62 -27.36 -19.51
C ALA A 364 17.08 -27.85 -19.37
N ILE A 365 17.44 -28.40 -18.22
CA ILE A 365 18.76 -29.00 -18.00
C ILE A 365 18.97 -30.20 -18.97
N LYS A 366 17.98 -31.10 -19.03
CA LYS A 366 18.08 -32.33 -19.88
C LYS A 366 18.15 -32.00 -21.37
N GLN A 367 17.42 -30.97 -21.81
CA GLN A 367 17.38 -30.57 -23.23
C GLN A 367 18.44 -29.53 -23.60
N GLY A 368 19.33 -29.13 -22.67
CA GLY A 368 20.43 -28.20 -22.91
C GLY A 368 19.97 -26.78 -23.25
N PHE A 369 18.95 -26.26 -22.58
CA PHE A 369 18.52 -24.87 -22.76
C PHE A 369 19.66 -23.90 -22.50
N ALA A 370 19.72 -22.82 -23.25
CA ALA A 370 20.78 -21.82 -23.18
C ALA A 370 20.88 -21.17 -21.79
N ARG A 371 19.75 -21.03 -21.11
CA ARG A 371 19.69 -20.45 -19.76
C ARG A 371 18.39 -20.79 -19.03
N ILE A 372 18.45 -20.77 -17.71
CA ILE A 372 17.30 -20.82 -16.81
C ILE A 372 17.33 -19.58 -15.94
N PHE A 373 16.23 -18.84 -15.92
CA PHE A 373 15.99 -17.76 -14.97
C PHE A 373 15.00 -18.25 -13.92
N TYR A 374 15.33 -18.01 -12.67
CA TYR A 374 14.53 -18.49 -11.56
C TYR A 374 13.58 -17.41 -11.06
N GLY A 375 12.29 -17.76 -10.96
CA GLY A 375 11.29 -16.98 -10.27
C GLY A 375 11.43 -17.06 -8.77
N ASP A 376 10.66 -16.23 -8.07
CA ASP A 376 10.50 -16.31 -6.62
C ASP A 376 9.22 -17.10 -6.31
N PRO A 377 9.31 -18.23 -5.58
CA PRO A 377 8.14 -19.00 -5.17
C PRO A 377 7.11 -18.21 -4.35
N ALA A 378 7.53 -17.13 -3.69
CA ALA A 378 6.66 -16.24 -2.93
C ALA A 378 5.89 -15.21 -3.78
N ILE A 379 5.92 -15.33 -5.11
CA ILE A 379 5.19 -14.43 -6.03
C ILE A 379 4.15 -15.26 -6.80
N GLY A 380 2.87 -14.93 -6.70
CA GLY A 380 1.81 -15.52 -7.52
C GLY A 380 1.95 -15.14 -9.00
N GLY A 381 1.46 -15.98 -9.93
CA GLY A 381 1.61 -15.75 -11.37
C GLY A 381 1.16 -14.36 -11.83
N ARG A 382 -0.03 -13.94 -11.45
CA ARG A 382 -0.60 -12.63 -11.83
C ARG A 382 0.09 -11.41 -11.20
N TYR A 383 0.92 -11.62 -10.14
CA TYR A 383 1.77 -10.60 -9.50
C TYR A 383 3.23 -10.64 -9.97
N SER A 384 3.53 -11.36 -11.07
CA SER A 384 4.92 -11.66 -11.43
C SER A 384 5.51 -10.79 -12.54
N VAL A 385 4.78 -9.78 -13.05
CA VAL A 385 5.26 -8.94 -14.17
C VAL A 385 6.56 -8.20 -13.86
N LEU A 386 6.76 -7.75 -12.62
CA LEU A 386 7.97 -7.08 -12.13
C LEU A 386 9.02 -8.09 -11.58
N SER A 387 8.98 -9.32 -12.04
CA SER A 387 9.90 -10.41 -11.71
C SER A 387 10.53 -10.98 -12.99
N PRO A 388 11.37 -12.03 -12.94
CA PRO A 388 11.91 -12.65 -14.16
C PRO A 388 10.87 -13.01 -15.23
N PHE A 389 9.61 -13.26 -14.84
CA PHE A 389 8.54 -13.60 -15.78
C PHE A 389 8.19 -12.45 -16.77
N GLY A 390 8.28 -11.20 -16.35
CA GLY A 390 8.15 -10.05 -17.26
C GLY A 390 9.49 -9.48 -17.71
N LEU A 391 10.49 -9.44 -16.81
CA LEU A 391 11.77 -8.76 -17.07
C LEU A 391 12.68 -9.52 -18.06
N VAL A 392 12.61 -10.85 -18.11
CA VAL A 392 13.40 -11.64 -19.08
C VAL A 392 12.90 -11.43 -20.51
N PRO A 393 11.59 -11.52 -20.82
CA PRO A 393 11.07 -11.15 -22.12
C PRO A 393 11.37 -9.69 -22.50
N ALA A 394 11.23 -8.75 -21.56
CA ALA A 394 11.59 -7.35 -21.78
C ALA A 394 13.05 -7.17 -22.20
N ALA A 395 13.97 -7.81 -21.46
CA ALA A 395 15.41 -7.77 -21.78
C ALA A 395 15.71 -8.43 -23.12
N ALA A 396 15.04 -9.53 -23.47
CA ALA A 396 15.17 -10.18 -24.78
C ALA A 396 14.76 -9.26 -25.93
N ALA A 397 13.70 -8.47 -25.76
CA ALA A 397 13.23 -7.45 -26.72
C ALA A 397 14.10 -6.19 -26.74
N GLY A 398 15.06 -6.06 -25.83
CA GLY A 398 15.91 -4.87 -25.72
C GLY A 398 15.24 -3.69 -25.02
N ILE A 399 14.14 -3.90 -24.31
CA ILE A 399 13.55 -2.89 -23.41
C ILE A 399 14.58 -2.56 -22.32
N ASP A 400 14.72 -1.30 -21.99
CA ASP A 400 15.65 -0.86 -20.94
C ASP A 400 15.11 -1.20 -19.55
N VAL A 401 15.46 -2.39 -19.06
CA VAL A 401 15.03 -2.89 -17.75
C VAL A 401 15.48 -1.98 -16.60
N ARG A 402 16.65 -1.35 -16.71
CA ARG A 402 17.15 -0.39 -15.71
C ARG A 402 16.24 0.83 -15.62
N SER A 403 15.90 1.41 -16.77
CA SER A 403 14.98 2.55 -16.84
C SER A 403 13.59 2.17 -16.33
N LEU A 404 13.03 1.06 -16.82
CA LEU A 404 11.73 0.54 -16.39
C LEU A 404 11.66 0.37 -14.86
N LEU A 405 12.63 -0.32 -14.27
CA LEU A 405 12.67 -0.53 -12.82
C LEU A 405 12.99 0.76 -12.07
N GLY A 406 13.79 1.66 -12.63
CA GLY A 406 14.06 2.97 -12.05
C GLY A 406 12.78 3.78 -11.86
N HIS A 407 11.90 3.82 -12.86
CA HIS A 407 10.58 4.45 -12.77
C HIS A 407 9.65 3.69 -11.82
N THR A 408 9.61 2.37 -11.90
CA THR A 408 8.82 1.52 -10.98
C THR A 408 9.13 1.81 -9.51
N LEU A 409 10.42 1.97 -9.17
CA LEU A 409 10.86 2.23 -7.80
C LEU A 409 10.35 3.56 -7.24
N ALA A 410 9.97 4.52 -8.07
CA ALA A 410 9.29 5.73 -7.59
C ALA A 410 7.92 5.39 -7.00
N MET A 411 7.14 4.53 -7.67
CA MET A 411 5.84 4.06 -7.19
C MET A 411 5.98 3.14 -5.96
N VAL A 412 6.94 2.22 -5.97
CA VAL A 412 7.24 1.35 -4.82
C VAL A 412 7.47 2.18 -3.56
N ARG A 413 8.25 3.27 -3.67
CA ARG A 413 8.54 4.17 -2.55
C ARG A 413 7.33 4.99 -2.13
N SER A 414 6.47 5.38 -3.07
CA SER A 414 5.24 6.14 -2.81
C SER A 414 4.14 5.28 -2.20
N CYS A 415 4.23 3.96 -2.38
CA CYS A 415 3.39 2.98 -1.70
C CYS A 415 4.06 2.38 -0.45
N GLY A 416 5.19 2.93 0.01
CA GLY A 416 6.00 2.41 1.10
C GLY A 416 5.32 2.39 2.47
N ALA A 417 5.91 1.64 3.40
CA ALA A 417 5.38 1.35 4.74
C ALA A 417 5.06 2.60 5.59
N ASP A 418 5.79 3.69 5.36
CA ASP A 418 5.68 4.93 6.14
C ASP A 418 4.88 6.02 5.41
N VAL A 419 4.30 5.72 4.23
CA VAL A 419 3.46 6.66 3.50
C VAL A 419 2.02 6.55 4.02
N PRO A 420 1.43 7.65 4.52
CA PRO A 420 0.06 7.63 5.00
C PRO A 420 -0.95 7.18 3.92
N PRO A 421 -2.06 6.52 4.29
CA PRO A 421 -3.06 6.07 3.31
C PRO A 421 -3.55 7.17 2.37
N GLN A 422 -3.67 8.41 2.87
CA GLN A 422 -4.13 9.58 2.11
C GLN A 422 -3.13 10.08 1.06
N GLU A 423 -1.86 9.71 1.21
CA GLU A 423 -0.75 10.09 0.31
C GLU A 423 -0.26 8.91 -0.53
N ASN A 424 -0.81 7.73 -0.33
CA ASN A 424 -0.36 6.48 -0.93
C ASN A 424 -1.24 6.12 -2.14
N PRO A 425 -0.73 6.25 -3.38
CA PRO A 425 -1.55 6.13 -4.59
C PRO A 425 -2.13 4.73 -4.78
N GLY A 426 -1.37 3.68 -4.50
CA GLY A 426 -1.87 2.30 -4.61
C GLY A 426 -2.94 2.00 -3.55
N VAL A 427 -2.74 2.47 -2.31
CA VAL A 427 -3.72 2.30 -1.23
C VAL A 427 -5.00 3.07 -1.54
N GLN A 428 -4.91 4.32 -2.00
CA GLN A 428 -6.09 5.12 -2.37
C GLN A 428 -6.93 4.44 -3.46
N LEU A 429 -6.27 3.95 -4.53
CA LEU A 429 -6.96 3.22 -5.59
C LEU A 429 -7.62 1.96 -5.04
N GLY A 430 -6.92 1.17 -4.23
CA GLY A 430 -7.44 -0.08 -3.68
C GLY A 430 -8.59 0.13 -2.70
N LEU A 431 -8.54 1.16 -1.85
CA LEU A 431 -9.65 1.55 -0.99
C LEU A 431 -10.87 1.95 -1.82
N ALA A 432 -10.66 2.76 -2.87
CA ALA A 432 -11.75 3.20 -3.75
C ALA A 432 -12.41 2.01 -4.46
N MET A 433 -11.62 1.10 -5.04
CA MET A 433 -12.11 -0.11 -5.71
C MET A 433 -12.87 -1.04 -4.75
N GLY A 434 -12.25 -1.34 -3.59
CA GLY A 434 -12.84 -2.28 -2.63
C GLY A 434 -14.14 -1.74 -2.02
N ILE A 435 -14.19 -0.45 -1.66
CA ILE A 435 -15.39 0.19 -1.10
C ILE A 435 -16.49 0.30 -2.17
N ALA A 436 -16.13 0.71 -3.39
CA ALA A 436 -17.11 0.74 -4.49
C ALA A 436 -17.74 -0.64 -4.71
N GLY A 437 -16.94 -1.70 -4.68
CA GLY A 437 -17.42 -3.08 -4.77
C GLY A 437 -18.38 -3.45 -3.64
N LEU A 438 -18.10 -3.08 -2.39
CA LEU A 438 -19.00 -3.31 -1.26
C LEU A 438 -20.31 -2.51 -1.37
N GLU A 439 -20.28 -1.37 -2.05
CA GLU A 439 -21.47 -0.54 -2.31
C GLU A 439 -22.22 -0.96 -3.61
N GLY A 440 -21.88 -2.13 -4.20
CA GLY A 440 -22.54 -2.66 -5.38
C GLY A 440 -22.03 -2.10 -6.72
N ARG A 441 -20.89 -1.38 -6.72
CA ARG A 441 -20.19 -0.92 -7.92
C ARG A 441 -19.00 -1.83 -8.20
N ASP A 442 -19.32 -3.07 -8.53
CA ASP A 442 -18.36 -4.17 -8.67
C ASP A 442 -17.76 -4.30 -10.08
N LYS A 443 -18.28 -3.59 -11.08
CA LYS A 443 -17.78 -3.61 -12.45
C LYS A 443 -16.74 -2.51 -12.65
N VAL A 444 -15.47 -2.91 -12.63
CA VAL A 444 -14.33 -2.01 -12.82
C VAL A 444 -14.02 -1.89 -14.30
N THR A 445 -14.49 -0.81 -14.93
CA THR A 445 -14.24 -0.53 -16.36
C THR A 445 -12.93 0.23 -16.49
N LEU A 446 -11.98 -0.34 -17.22
CA LEU A 446 -10.68 0.25 -17.51
C LEU A 446 -10.63 0.77 -18.94
N PHE A 447 -10.56 2.08 -19.10
CA PHE A 447 -10.20 2.73 -20.35
C PHE A 447 -8.68 2.94 -20.37
N ALA A 448 -8.04 2.63 -21.49
CA ALA A 448 -6.61 2.85 -21.67
C ALA A 448 -6.36 3.58 -22.99
N SER A 449 -5.39 4.49 -23.01
CA SER A 449 -4.98 5.15 -24.27
C SER A 449 -4.32 4.14 -25.23
N PRO A 450 -4.36 4.39 -26.55
CA PRO A 450 -3.89 3.43 -27.55
C PRO A 450 -2.46 2.92 -27.33
N ASP A 451 -1.58 3.74 -26.78
CA ASP A 451 -0.18 3.41 -26.52
C ASP A 451 0.05 2.48 -25.32
N VAL A 452 -0.98 2.26 -24.48
CA VAL A 452 -0.97 1.36 -23.33
C VAL A 452 -2.23 0.49 -23.25
N ALA A 453 -2.93 0.32 -24.37
CA ALA A 453 -4.24 -0.35 -24.43
C ALA A 453 -4.22 -1.77 -23.85
N ASP A 454 -3.16 -2.51 -24.11
CA ASP A 454 -3.01 -3.90 -23.66
C ASP A 454 -2.85 -4.07 -22.14
N PHE A 455 -2.58 -2.98 -21.40
CA PHE A 455 -2.54 -3.00 -19.94
C PHE A 455 -3.84 -3.52 -19.32
N GLY A 456 -4.98 -3.31 -20.01
CA GLY A 456 -6.29 -3.78 -19.59
C GLY A 456 -6.36 -5.30 -19.42
N ALA A 457 -5.83 -6.06 -20.36
CA ALA A 457 -5.82 -7.53 -20.33
C ALA A 457 -5.05 -8.10 -19.12
N TRP A 458 -3.91 -7.50 -18.78
CA TRP A 458 -3.16 -7.88 -17.57
C TRP A 458 -3.92 -7.50 -16.30
N ALA A 459 -4.47 -6.29 -16.24
CA ALA A 459 -5.24 -5.81 -15.09
C ALA A 459 -6.51 -6.64 -14.87
N GLU A 460 -7.14 -7.12 -15.95
CA GLU A 460 -8.29 -8.04 -15.89
C GLU A 460 -7.92 -9.30 -15.10
N GLN A 461 -6.86 -9.98 -15.48
CA GLN A 461 -6.44 -11.18 -14.74
C GLN A 461 -6.09 -10.83 -13.29
N LEU A 462 -5.32 -9.76 -13.06
CA LEU A 462 -4.92 -9.37 -11.71
C LEU A 462 -6.14 -9.17 -10.81
N ILE A 463 -7.12 -8.39 -11.25
CA ILE A 463 -8.29 -8.02 -10.45
C ILE A 463 -9.25 -9.21 -10.32
N ALA A 464 -9.62 -9.86 -11.41
CA ALA A 464 -10.63 -10.93 -11.42
C ALA A 464 -10.17 -12.14 -10.60
N GLU A 465 -8.98 -12.67 -10.86
CA GLU A 465 -8.46 -13.85 -10.16
C GLU A 465 -8.15 -13.58 -8.68
N SER A 466 -7.78 -12.33 -8.34
CA SER A 466 -7.51 -11.95 -6.96
C SER A 466 -8.76 -11.74 -6.14
N THR A 467 -9.84 -11.23 -6.73
CA THR A 467 -11.03 -10.80 -5.99
C THR A 467 -12.23 -11.74 -6.15
N GLY A 468 -12.32 -12.50 -7.24
CA GLY A 468 -13.43 -13.40 -7.55
C GLY A 468 -13.45 -14.65 -6.69
N LYS A 469 -13.78 -14.53 -5.41
CA LYS A 469 -13.79 -15.61 -4.40
C LYS A 469 -14.94 -15.43 -3.42
N ASP A 470 -15.40 -16.52 -2.85
CA ASP A 470 -16.40 -16.54 -1.77
C ASP A 470 -17.70 -15.79 -2.10
N GLY A 471 -18.12 -15.81 -3.38
CA GLY A 471 -19.29 -15.08 -3.86
C GLY A 471 -19.12 -13.56 -3.89
N LYS A 472 -17.90 -13.08 -3.75
CA LYS A 472 -17.48 -11.68 -3.86
C LYS A 472 -16.62 -11.51 -5.11
N GLY A 473 -16.32 -10.29 -5.46
CA GLY A 473 -15.37 -10.01 -6.53
C GLY A 473 -15.61 -8.68 -7.20
N LEU A 474 -14.55 -8.20 -7.83
CA LEU A 474 -14.60 -7.10 -8.78
C LEU A 474 -14.55 -7.70 -10.19
N VAL A 475 -15.43 -7.27 -11.06
CA VAL A 475 -15.49 -7.71 -12.46
C VAL A 475 -14.80 -6.65 -13.31
N PRO A 476 -13.55 -6.85 -13.72
CA PRO A 476 -12.88 -5.93 -14.62
C PRO A 476 -13.48 -6.02 -16.02
N ILE A 477 -13.57 -4.88 -16.69
CA ILE A 477 -14.05 -4.75 -18.07
C ILE A 477 -13.00 -3.91 -18.80
N GLU A 478 -12.33 -4.53 -19.76
CA GLU A 478 -11.32 -3.89 -20.59
C GLU A 478 -11.76 -3.86 -22.06
N GLY A 479 -11.10 -3.06 -22.90
CA GLY A 479 -11.41 -2.94 -24.33
C GLY A 479 -12.78 -2.32 -24.66
N GLU A 480 -13.55 -1.87 -23.67
CA GLU A 480 -14.81 -1.17 -23.88
C GLU A 480 -14.59 0.24 -24.42
N THR A 481 -15.30 0.61 -25.48
CA THR A 481 -15.32 2.00 -25.95
C THR A 481 -16.23 2.83 -25.03
N ILE A 482 -15.74 3.97 -24.55
CA ILE A 482 -16.51 4.85 -23.67
C ILE A 482 -17.83 5.30 -24.34
N GLY A 483 -18.94 4.94 -23.72
CA GLY A 483 -20.30 5.32 -24.13
C GLY A 483 -20.76 6.65 -23.50
N ASP A 484 -22.02 6.99 -23.75
CA ASP A 484 -22.70 8.09 -23.06
C ASP A 484 -23.05 7.65 -21.63
N ALA A 485 -23.03 8.57 -20.67
CA ALA A 485 -23.26 8.24 -19.25
C ALA A 485 -24.59 7.51 -18.98
N ALA A 486 -25.61 7.74 -19.81
CA ALA A 486 -26.94 7.13 -19.67
C ALA A 486 -26.97 5.62 -19.96
N VAL A 487 -25.94 5.05 -20.62
CA VAL A 487 -25.91 3.61 -20.93
C VAL A 487 -25.33 2.78 -19.78
N TYR A 488 -24.71 3.42 -18.80
CA TYR A 488 -24.07 2.75 -17.67
C TYR A 488 -25.00 2.65 -16.46
N GLY A 489 -25.02 1.46 -15.85
CA GLY A 489 -25.72 1.22 -14.58
C GLY A 489 -24.94 1.75 -13.38
N ASN A 490 -25.62 1.77 -12.23
CA ASN A 490 -25.02 2.19 -10.97
C ASN A 490 -23.99 1.20 -10.37
N ASP A 491 -23.71 0.14 -11.09
CA ASP A 491 -22.77 -0.92 -10.73
C ASP A 491 -21.34 -0.71 -11.26
N ARG A 492 -21.08 0.44 -11.93
CA ARG A 492 -19.79 0.77 -12.55
C ARG A 492 -18.87 1.59 -11.66
N PHE A 493 -17.60 1.26 -11.78
CA PHE A 493 -16.44 2.04 -11.30
C PHE A 493 -15.48 2.21 -12.48
N PHE A 494 -15.09 3.43 -12.81
CA PHE A 494 -14.29 3.71 -14.00
C PHE A 494 -12.85 4.09 -13.64
N ILE A 495 -11.90 3.54 -14.39
CA ILE A 495 -10.49 3.92 -14.35
C ILE A 495 -10.08 4.34 -15.77
N ASP A 496 -9.49 5.52 -15.91
CA ASP A 496 -8.92 6.02 -17.15
C ASP A 496 -7.39 6.09 -17.00
N LEU A 497 -6.69 5.26 -17.78
CA LEU A 497 -5.24 5.19 -17.83
C LEU A 497 -4.73 5.72 -19.17
N ARG A 498 -3.92 6.77 -19.15
CA ARG A 498 -3.39 7.37 -20.39
C ARG A 498 -1.99 7.95 -20.18
N THR A 499 -1.27 8.15 -21.28
CA THR A 499 -0.05 8.96 -21.27
C THR A 499 -0.36 10.44 -21.47
N GLU A 500 0.53 11.33 -20.99
CA GLU A 500 0.40 12.79 -21.22
C GLU A 500 0.36 13.15 -22.72
N ARG A 501 0.92 12.30 -23.56
CA ARG A 501 0.94 12.49 -25.02
C ARG A 501 -0.44 12.29 -25.65
N GLU A 502 -1.24 11.39 -25.11
CA GLU A 502 -2.55 11.02 -25.64
C GLU A 502 -3.63 11.91 -25.00
N HIS A 503 -4.03 12.94 -25.75
CA HIS A 503 -5.05 13.89 -25.32
C HIS A 503 -6.24 13.86 -26.29
N ASP A 504 -7.30 13.16 -25.89
CA ASP A 504 -8.58 13.14 -26.59
C ASP A 504 -9.64 13.95 -25.83
N ALA A 505 -9.96 15.14 -26.36
CA ALA A 505 -10.96 16.03 -25.77
C ALA A 505 -12.38 15.42 -25.74
N ALA A 506 -12.72 14.57 -26.71
CA ALA A 506 -14.03 13.93 -26.78
C ALA A 506 -14.13 12.84 -25.70
N HIS A 507 -13.07 12.06 -25.48
CA HIS A 507 -12.97 11.09 -24.41
C HIS A 507 -13.07 11.78 -23.05
N GLU A 508 -12.32 12.85 -22.82
CA GLU A 508 -12.35 13.62 -21.56
C GLU A 508 -13.73 14.23 -21.28
N ALA A 509 -14.43 14.70 -22.30
CA ALA A 509 -15.81 15.20 -22.15
C ALA A 509 -16.77 14.08 -21.70
N LYS A 510 -16.60 12.86 -22.19
CA LYS A 510 -17.39 11.69 -21.75
C LYS A 510 -17.06 11.29 -20.32
N LEU A 511 -15.79 11.28 -19.93
CA LEU A 511 -15.39 11.04 -18.54
C LEU A 511 -16.00 12.09 -17.59
N ALA A 512 -15.99 13.36 -17.97
CA ALA A 512 -16.62 14.43 -17.19
C ALA A 512 -18.15 14.24 -17.10
N ALA A 513 -18.78 13.72 -18.14
CA ALA A 513 -20.20 13.39 -18.11
C ALA A 513 -20.52 12.21 -17.18
N LEU A 514 -19.64 11.20 -17.11
CA LEU A 514 -19.74 10.10 -16.13
C LEU A 514 -19.66 10.63 -14.69
N GLU A 515 -18.70 11.52 -14.41
CA GLU A 515 -18.59 12.16 -13.08
C GLU A 515 -19.86 12.97 -12.73
N ALA A 516 -20.34 13.76 -13.68
CA ALA A 516 -21.55 14.57 -13.50
C ALA A 516 -22.81 13.70 -13.27
N ALA A 517 -22.85 12.49 -13.85
CA ALA A 517 -23.89 11.50 -13.61
C ALA A 517 -23.73 10.76 -12.27
N GLY A 518 -22.69 11.02 -11.50
CA GLY A 518 -22.44 10.42 -10.18
C GLY A 518 -21.69 9.09 -10.22
N HIS A 519 -21.09 8.74 -11.33
CA HIS A 519 -20.20 7.58 -11.39
C HIS A 519 -18.83 7.91 -10.79
N PRO A 520 -18.23 6.99 -10.02
CA PRO A 520 -16.84 7.13 -9.59
C PRO A 520 -15.90 6.97 -10.79
N VAL A 521 -15.01 7.95 -10.95
CA VAL A 521 -14.01 7.98 -12.03
C VAL A 521 -12.63 8.24 -11.42
N VAL A 522 -11.66 7.39 -11.74
CA VAL A 522 -10.24 7.58 -11.41
C VAL A 522 -9.47 7.85 -12.69
N ARG A 523 -8.75 8.97 -12.74
CA ARG A 523 -7.83 9.28 -13.83
C ARG A 523 -6.41 9.04 -13.40
N ILE A 524 -5.65 8.32 -14.21
CA ILE A 524 -4.22 8.08 -14.05
C ILE A 524 -3.53 8.56 -15.32
N VAL A 525 -2.64 9.54 -15.17
CA VAL A 525 -1.91 10.13 -16.30
C VAL A 525 -0.43 9.82 -16.15
N MET A 526 0.06 8.94 -17.01
CA MET A 526 1.46 8.55 -17.11
C MET A 526 2.24 9.59 -17.90
N LYS A 527 3.47 9.93 -17.50
CA LYS A 527 4.33 10.84 -18.27
C LYS A 527 4.72 10.28 -19.61
N SER A 528 4.98 8.98 -19.68
CA SER A 528 5.32 8.26 -20.91
C SER A 528 5.10 6.77 -20.72
N ILE A 529 5.19 5.99 -21.78
CA ILE A 529 5.15 4.53 -21.73
C ILE A 529 6.26 3.92 -20.85
N ASP A 530 7.39 4.60 -20.65
CA ASP A 530 8.47 4.14 -19.77
C ASP A 530 8.03 4.04 -18.29
N HIS A 531 6.94 4.71 -17.93
CA HIS A 531 6.36 4.68 -16.59
C HIS A 531 5.41 3.49 -16.33
N ILE A 532 5.15 2.63 -17.33
CA ILE A 532 4.19 1.53 -17.18
C ILE A 532 4.49 0.62 -15.98
N GLY A 533 5.76 0.49 -15.61
CA GLY A 533 6.18 -0.22 -14.41
C GLY A 533 5.63 0.37 -13.11
N GLN A 534 5.34 1.68 -13.06
CA GLN A 534 4.65 2.30 -11.92
C GLN A 534 3.24 1.76 -11.80
N GLU A 535 2.54 1.64 -12.93
CA GLU A 535 1.15 1.22 -12.94
C GLU A 535 1.00 -0.27 -12.62
N PHE A 536 1.92 -1.11 -13.07
CA PHE A 536 1.97 -2.49 -12.60
C PHE A 536 2.00 -2.55 -11.07
N PHE A 537 2.92 -1.85 -10.42
CA PHE A 537 3.03 -1.88 -8.97
C PHE A 537 1.86 -1.19 -8.26
N ARG A 538 1.34 -0.08 -8.80
CA ARG A 538 0.15 0.60 -8.27
C ARG A 538 -1.05 -0.33 -8.23
N PHE A 539 -1.31 -1.06 -9.32
CA PHE A 539 -2.44 -1.97 -9.41
C PHE A 539 -2.25 -3.24 -8.56
N GLU A 540 -1.02 -3.73 -8.40
CA GLU A 540 -0.72 -4.82 -7.47
C GLU A 540 -1.06 -4.43 -6.02
N ILE A 541 -0.61 -3.25 -5.56
CA ILE A 541 -0.98 -2.72 -4.24
C ILE A 541 -2.50 -2.49 -4.15
N ALA A 542 -3.10 -1.87 -5.15
CA ALA A 542 -4.54 -1.58 -5.16
C ALA A 542 -5.38 -2.85 -5.06
N THR A 543 -5.03 -3.89 -5.79
CA THR A 543 -5.71 -5.18 -5.75
C THR A 543 -5.55 -5.87 -4.38
N ALA A 544 -4.35 -5.83 -3.81
CA ALA A 544 -4.10 -6.35 -2.46
C ALA A 544 -4.93 -5.62 -1.39
N VAL A 545 -5.03 -4.29 -1.50
CA VAL A 545 -5.84 -3.46 -0.59
C VAL A 545 -7.33 -3.71 -0.77
N ALA A 546 -7.82 -3.79 -2.02
CA ALA A 546 -9.20 -4.13 -2.32
C ALA A 546 -9.58 -5.50 -1.74
N GLY A 547 -8.69 -6.49 -1.84
CA GLY A 547 -8.86 -7.80 -1.20
C GLY A 547 -9.04 -7.72 0.31
N SER A 548 -8.26 -6.87 1.00
CA SER A 548 -8.43 -6.61 2.44
C SER A 548 -9.79 -5.97 2.76
N ILE A 549 -10.27 -5.04 1.94
CA ILE A 549 -11.58 -4.39 2.12
C ILE A 549 -12.71 -5.40 1.89
N LEU A 550 -12.61 -6.23 0.86
CA LEU A 550 -13.58 -7.28 0.56
C LEU A 550 -13.53 -8.45 1.56
N GLY A 551 -12.48 -8.55 2.39
CA GLY A 551 -12.29 -9.62 3.36
C GLY A 551 -12.03 -10.97 2.69
N ILE A 552 -11.13 -11.01 1.73
CA ILE A 552 -10.72 -12.20 0.98
C ILE A 552 -9.19 -12.30 0.92
N ASN A 553 -8.67 -13.50 0.63
CA ASN A 553 -7.26 -13.71 0.31
C ASN A 553 -7.01 -13.38 -1.18
N PRO A 554 -6.35 -12.25 -1.54
CA PRO A 554 -6.18 -11.86 -2.94
C PRO A 554 -5.05 -12.59 -3.67
N PHE A 555 -4.34 -13.50 -3.03
CA PHE A 555 -3.12 -14.10 -3.56
C PHE A 555 -3.25 -15.57 -3.95
N ASN A 556 -4.12 -16.34 -3.29
CA ASN A 556 -4.40 -17.73 -3.64
C ASN A 556 -5.33 -17.85 -4.86
N GLN A 557 -5.46 -19.05 -5.41
CA GLN A 557 -6.34 -19.37 -6.55
C GLN A 557 -6.99 -20.76 -6.38
N PRO A 558 -7.91 -20.94 -5.43
CA PRO A 558 -8.48 -22.27 -5.12
C PRO A 558 -9.26 -22.87 -6.30
N ASP A 559 -9.99 -22.06 -7.06
CA ASP A 559 -10.80 -22.54 -8.19
C ASP A 559 -9.95 -23.02 -9.36
N VAL A 560 -8.81 -22.34 -9.63
CA VAL A 560 -7.84 -22.77 -10.63
C VAL A 560 -7.23 -24.13 -10.27
N GLU A 561 -6.90 -24.35 -9.00
CA GLU A 561 -6.37 -25.65 -8.55
C GLU A 561 -7.42 -26.76 -8.66
N ALA A 562 -8.68 -26.49 -8.32
CA ALA A 562 -9.78 -27.43 -8.50
C ALA A 562 -9.96 -27.83 -9.97
N ALA A 563 -9.92 -26.86 -10.89
CA ALA A 563 -9.98 -27.10 -12.33
C ALA A 563 -8.81 -27.95 -12.83
N LYS A 564 -7.57 -27.68 -12.38
CA LYS A 564 -6.38 -28.48 -12.74
C LYS A 564 -6.47 -29.91 -12.22
N ILE A 565 -7.00 -30.15 -11.03
CA ILE A 565 -7.22 -31.50 -10.47
C ILE A 565 -8.18 -32.24 -11.40
N LYS A 566 -9.32 -31.64 -11.73
CA LYS A 566 -10.32 -32.25 -12.60
C LYS A 566 -9.78 -32.55 -13.99
N THR A 567 -9.02 -31.64 -14.59
CA THR A 567 -8.36 -31.85 -15.90
C THR A 567 -7.42 -33.04 -15.86
N ARG A 568 -6.58 -33.16 -14.83
CA ARG A 568 -5.68 -34.32 -14.67
C ARG A 568 -6.45 -35.64 -14.59
N GLU A 569 -7.54 -35.69 -13.83
CA GLU A 569 -8.41 -36.87 -13.74
C GLU A 569 -8.98 -37.28 -15.12
N LEU A 570 -9.52 -36.30 -15.84
CA LEU A 570 -10.11 -36.53 -17.17
C LEU A 570 -9.05 -36.98 -18.20
N THR A 571 -7.88 -36.33 -18.19
CA THR A 571 -6.77 -36.69 -19.09
C THR A 571 -6.28 -38.11 -18.81
N ALA A 572 -6.09 -38.47 -17.54
CA ALA A 572 -5.65 -39.82 -17.18
C ALA A 572 -6.71 -40.88 -17.57
N ALA A 573 -7.99 -40.58 -17.43
CA ALA A 573 -9.05 -41.47 -17.89
C ALA A 573 -9.04 -41.66 -19.41
N PHE A 574 -8.88 -40.57 -20.16
CA PHE A 574 -8.78 -40.59 -21.63
C PHE A 574 -7.55 -41.39 -22.10
N GLU A 575 -6.40 -41.18 -21.50
CA GLU A 575 -5.17 -41.93 -21.81
C GLU A 575 -5.36 -43.43 -21.63
N LYS A 576 -6.08 -43.84 -20.58
CA LYS A 576 -6.35 -45.25 -20.26
C LYS A 576 -7.32 -45.89 -21.25
N ASP A 577 -8.42 -45.24 -21.55
CA ASP A 577 -9.54 -45.84 -22.27
C ASP A 577 -9.70 -45.32 -23.71
N ARG A 578 -8.93 -44.31 -24.12
CA ARG A 578 -9.03 -43.63 -25.45
C ARG A 578 -10.44 -43.16 -25.78
N LYS A 579 -11.27 -42.89 -24.76
CA LYS A 579 -12.66 -42.43 -24.93
C LYS A 579 -12.78 -40.98 -24.48
N SER A 580 -13.60 -40.23 -25.16
CA SER A 580 -13.98 -38.90 -24.70
C SER A 580 -14.73 -39.01 -23.39
N VAL A 581 -14.40 -38.19 -22.40
CA VAL A 581 -14.97 -38.17 -21.05
C VAL A 581 -15.86 -36.94 -20.89
N VAL A 582 -16.60 -36.57 -21.93
CA VAL A 582 -17.58 -35.48 -21.86
C VAL A 582 -18.95 -36.03 -21.41
#